data_b454f9150d468d9864540441f9ef77fa
#
_entry.id   b454f9150d468d9864540441f9ef77fa
#
_cell.length_a   1.000
_cell.length_b   1.000
_cell.length_c   1.000
_cell.angle_alpha   90.00
_cell.angle_beta   90.00
_cell.angle_gamma   90.00
#
_symmetry.space_group_name_H-M   'P 1'
#
loop_
_entity.id
_entity.type
_entity.pdbx_description
1 polymer ?
#
loop_
_entity_poly.entity_id
_entity_poly.type
_entity_poly.pdbx_seq_one_letter_code
_entity_poly.pdbx_strand_id
1 'polypeptide(L)'
;MSLWDRIDEESKGPLEALWEALPGGLNGIPDIVARRAAMSASRAAAPKGDFPDLTVTTHTYPGPGGELSLRLYRPNQAPAAGAGLIYIHGGGMIMGDLDSQDENVREAATALGIPIASIDYRKAPEHPYPAAPEDCYAGVCWVFEHASDLGMDTRNIGLMGASAGGGLALAVALMLRDRDGPALKYLLPIYPMIDDRHETTSSHEVVDIGIWDRAGSIEAWGWYLGGAEADAYAAPARAEDLSGLPPTYIDVGDLDLFRDEDIAITQRLSAARVPVEFHLWTGAYHASELFAPNARLSQRIWQTRYTAIRRLAGLPDH
;
A
#
# COMPACT_ATOMS: atom_id res chain seq x y z
N MET A 1 -1.07 -29.26 -10.33
CA MET A 1 -1.46 -27.99 -10.96
C MET A 1 -0.39 -26.99 -10.56
N SER A 2 0.28 -26.36 -11.50
CA SER A 2 1.29 -25.35 -11.20
C SER A 2 0.62 -24.08 -10.63
N LEU A 3 1.37 -23.18 -9.99
CA LEU A 3 0.81 -21.91 -9.56
C LEU A 3 0.32 -21.08 -10.76
N TRP A 4 1.04 -21.18 -11.89
CA TRP A 4 0.65 -20.55 -13.16
C TRP A 4 -0.76 -20.96 -13.63
N ASP A 5 -1.09 -22.25 -13.52
CA ASP A 5 -2.42 -22.76 -13.93
C ASP A 5 -3.56 -22.20 -13.08
N ARG A 6 -3.25 -21.69 -11.88
CA ARG A 6 -4.22 -21.15 -10.92
C ARG A 6 -4.49 -19.66 -11.11
N ILE A 7 -3.63 -18.93 -11.86
CA ILE A 7 -3.86 -17.50 -12.14
C ILE A 7 -5.20 -17.30 -12.84
N ASP A 8 -5.91 -16.24 -12.47
CA ASP A 8 -7.10 -15.78 -13.17
C ASP A 8 -6.82 -15.63 -14.67
N GLU A 9 -7.70 -16.19 -15.49
CA GLU A 9 -7.45 -16.31 -16.93
C GLU A 9 -7.31 -14.95 -17.65
N GLU A 10 -8.05 -13.93 -17.17
CA GLU A 10 -7.97 -12.59 -17.74
C GLU A 10 -6.70 -11.84 -17.27
N SER A 11 -6.03 -12.34 -16.23
CA SER A 11 -4.80 -11.74 -15.68
C SER A 11 -3.51 -12.34 -16.26
N LYS A 12 -3.57 -13.50 -16.93
CA LYS A 12 -2.39 -14.18 -17.51
C LYS A 12 -1.75 -13.40 -18.64
N GLY A 13 -2.55 -12.99 -19.63
CA GLY A 13 -2.03 -12.29 -20.80
C GLY A 13 -1.29 -10.98 -20.46
N PRO A 14 -1.83 -10.10 -19.61
CA PRO A 14 -1.09 -8.94 -19.13
C PRO A 14 0.21 -9.27 -18.40
N LEU A 15 0.25 -10.35 -17.60
CA LEU A 15 1.47 -10.78 -16.92
C LEU A 15 2.52 -11.33 -17.89
N GLU A 16 2.12 -12.13 -18.89
CA GLU A 16 3.00 -12.62 -19.96
C GLU A 16 3.62 -11.46 -20.74
N ALA A 17 2.80 -10.49 -21.14
CA ALA A 17 3.27 -9.30 -21.85
C ALA A 17 4.28 -8.48 -21.02
N LEU A 18 4.07 -8.39 -19.69
CA LEU A 18 5.03 -7.75 -18.81
C LEU A 18 6.36 -8.52 -18.75
N TRP A 19 6.33 -9.85 -18.66
CA TRP A 19 7.55 -10.67 -18.62
C TRP A 19 8.31 -10.66 -19.96
N GLU A 20 7.59 -10.59 -21.07
CA GLU A 20 8.22 -10.41 -22.40
C GLU A 20 8.91 -9.04 -22.50
N ALA A 21 8.26 -7.98 -22.01
CA ALA A 21 8.81 -6.63 -22.04
C ALA A 21 9.96 -6.43 -21.04
N LEU A 22 9.94 -7.16 -19.91
CA LEU A 22 10.93 -7.05 -18.84
C LEU A 22 11.32 -8.46 -18.34
N PRO A 23 12.20 -9.16 -19.04
CA PRO A 23 12.66 -10.49 -18.65
C PRO A 23 13.31 -10.48 -17.25
N GLY A 24 12.83 -11.35 -16.36
CA GLY A 24 13.25 -11.38 -14.94
C GLY A 24 12.59 -10.31 -14.07
N GLY A 25 11.60 -9.59 -14.61
CA GLY A 25 10.88 -8.54 -13.89
C GLY A 25 11.78 -7.38 -13.45
N LEU A 26 11.29 -6.54 -12.57
CA LEU A 26 12.10 -5.45 -11.98
C LEU A 26 13.30 -6.01 -11.20
N ASN A 27 13.17 -7.17 -10.57
CA ASN A 27 14.25 -7.81 -9.82
C ASN A 27 15.41 -8.27 -10.71
N GLY A 28 15.17 -8.49 -12.01
CA GLY A 28 16.20 -8.78 -13.01
C GLY A 28 17.13 -7.59 -13.31
N ILE A 29 16.83 -6.39 -12.80
CA ILE A 29 17.67 -5.19 -12.93
C ILE A 29 18.47 -5.02 -11.63
N PRO A 30 19.78 -5.31 -11.59
CA PRO A 30 20.55 -5.27 -10.35
C PRO A 30 20.76 -3.87 -9.77
N ASP A 31 20.89 -2.86 -10.64
CA ASP A 31 21.12 -1.48 -10.22
C ASP A 31 19.78 -0.84 -9.80
N ILE A 32 19.70 -0.35 -8.56
CA ILE A 32 18.47 0.21 -8.00
C ILE A 32 18.00 1.49 -8.70
N VAL A 33 18.94 2.32 -9.18
CA VAL A 33 18.59 3.55 -9.89
C VAL A 33 17.98 3.20 -11.25
N ALA A 34 18.57 2.23 -11.97
CA ALA A 34 18.02 1.72 -13.22
C ALA A 34 16.66 1.04 -13.00
N ARG A 35 16.50 0.27 -11.91
CA ARG A 35 15.23 -0.38 -11.53
C ARG A 35 14.11 0.64 -11.29
N ARG A 36 14.40 1.70 -10.52
CA ARG A 36 13.47 2.82 -10.30
C ARG A 36 13.12 3.54 -11.60
N ALA A 37 14.11 3.79 -12.46
CA ALA A 37 13.89 4.42 -13.76
C ALA A 37 13.00 3.56 -14.66
N ALA A 38 13.20 2.25 -14.70
CA ALA A 38 12.36 1.31 -15.46
C ALA A 38 10.91 1.30 -14.96
N MET A 39 10.70 1.31 -13.64
CA MET A 39 9.37 1.40 -13.04
C MET A 39 8.69 2.71 -13.41
N SER A 40 9.37 3.85 -13.27
CA SER A 40 8.83 5.17 -13.63
C SER A 40 8.50 5.26 -15.11
N ALA A 41 9.35 4.74 -15.99
CA ALA A 41 9.11 4.69 -17.44
C ALA A 41 7.87 3.84 -17.79
N SER A 42 7.72 2.68 -17.17
CA SER A 42 6.54 1.83 -17.35
C SER A 42 5.25 2.55 -16.95
N ARG A 43 5.25 3.24 -15.80
CA ARG A 43 4.09 4.03 -15.34
C ARG A 43 3.79 5.24 -16.21
N ALA A 44 4.81 5.92 -16.72
CA ALA A 44 4.64 7.05 -17.63
C ALA A 44 4.02 6.64 -18.99
N ALA A 45 4.30 5.41 -19.44
CA ALA A 45 3.75 4.85 -20.68
C ALA A 45 2.32 4.29 -20.53
N ALA A 46 1.85 4.08 -19.28
CA ALA A 46 0.50 3.58 -19.03
C ALA A 46 -0.57 4.61 -19.49
N PRO A 47 -1.73 4.15 -19.97
CA PRO A 47 -2.85 5.03 -20.29
C PRO A 47 -3.22 5.91 -19.10
N LYS A 48 -3.53 7.18 -19.36
CA LYS A 48 -3.96 8.13 -18.32
C LYS A 48 -5.43 8.48 -18.51
N GLY A 49 -6.17 8.46 -17.39
CA GLY A 49 -7.55 8.91 -17.36
C GLY A 49 -7.67 10.44 -17.42
N ASP A 50 -8.87 10.92 -17.68
CA ASP A 50 -9.23 12.33 -17.57
C ASP A 50 -10.04 12.53 -16.27
N PHE A 51 -9.58 13.41 -15.41
CA PHE A 51 -10.16 13.67 -14.09
C PHE A 51 -10.47 15.18 -13.91
N PRO A 52 -11.40 15.74 -14.72
CA PRO A 52 -11.67 17.19 -14.75
C PRO A 52 -12.22 17.73 -13.41
N ASP A 53 -12.84 16.87 -12.60
CA ASP A 53 -13.42 17.22 -11.31
C ASP A 53 -12.46 17.01 -10.13
N LEU A 54 -11.16 16.82 -10.41
CA LEU A 54 -10.14 16.60 -9.39
C LEU A 54 -9.07 17.69 -9.44
N THR A 55 -8.88 18.37 -8.30
CA THR A 55 -7.74 19.27 -8.11
C THR A 55 -6.60 18.53 -7.45
N VAL A 56 -5.40 18.60 -8.05
CA VAL A 56 -4.19 17.94 -7.52
C VAL A 56 -3.16 19.00 -7.17
N THR A 57 -2.67 18.95 -5.92
CA THR A 57 -1.64 19.87 -5.42
C THR A 57 -0.55 19.11 -4.68
N THR A 58 0.69 19.61 -4.75
CA THR A 58 1.80 19.06 -3.98
C THR A 58 2.10 20.00 -2.81
N HIS A 59 2.27 19.42 -1.64
CA HIS A 59 2.64 20.12 -0.41
C HIS A 59 3.97 19.59 0.09
N THR A 60 4.75 20.44 0.75
CA THR A 60 5.96 20.03 1.45
C THR A 60 5.77 20.19 2.95
N TYR A 61 6.43 19.34 3.72
CA TYR A 61 6.37 19.35 5.17
C TYR A 61 7.72 18.93 5.79
N PRO A 62 8.02 19.39 7.01
CA PRO A 62 9.25 19.00 7.69
C PRO A 62 9.18 17.54 8.13
N GLY A 63 10.12 16.72 7.64
CA GLY A 63 10.32 15.34 8.07
C GLY A 63 11.56 15.16 8.94
N PRO A 64 11.77 13.98 9.54
CA PRO A 64 12.91 13.72 10.43
C PRO A 64 14.28 13.85 9.75
N GLY A 65 14.34 13.67 8.44
CA GLY A 65 15.58 13.74 7.65
C GLY A 65 15.66 14.91 6.67
N GLY A 66 14.77 15.88 6.78
CA GLY A 66 14.65 17.02 5.87
C GLY A 66 13.23 17.24 5.37
N GLU A 67 13.06 18.12 4.39
CA GLU A 67 11.75 18.37 3.77
C GLU A 67 11.28 17.13 3.01
N LEU A 68 10.01 16.79 3.20
CA LEU A 68 9.30 15.71 2.53
C LEU A 68 8.12 16.26 1.72
N SER A 69 7.58 15.46 0.82
CA SER A 69 6.46 15.85 -0.03
C SER A 69 5.27 14.92 0.16
N LEU A 70 4.07 15.49 -0.01
CA LEU A 70 2.84 14.73 -0.23
C LEU A 70 2.05 15.35 -1.39
N ARG A 71 1.23 14.55 -2.03
CA ARG A 71 0.32 15.01 -3.09
C ARG A 71 -1.12 14.83 -2.63
N LEU A 72 -1.86 15.94 -2.63
CA LEU A 72 -3.29 15.97 -2.30
C LEU A 72 -4.10 15.86 -3.59
N TYR A 73 -5.00 14.90 -3.63
CA TYR A 73 -6.01 14.68 -4.67
C TYR A 73 -7.36 15.05 -4.07
N ARG A 74 -7.91 16.19 -4.46
CA ARG A 74 -9.14 16.71 -3.87
C ARG A 74 -10.24 16.84 -4.91
N PRO A 75 -11.37 16.13 -4.75
CA PRO A 75 -12.57 16.37 -5.56
C PRO A 75 -13.03 17.83 -5.44
N ASN A 76 -13.45 18.43 -6.55
CA ASN A 76 -13.89 19.84 -6.61
C ASN A 76 -15.18 20.06 -5.82
N GLN A 77 -15.96 19.01 -5.57
CA GLN A 77 -17.11 19.06 -4.68
C GLN A 77 -16.68 18.68 -3.25
N ALA A 78 -17.29 19.31 -2.26
CA ALA A 78 -17.00 19.01 -0.86
C ALA A 78 -17.35 17.55 -0.54
N PRO A 79 -16.46 16.82 0.16
CA PRO A 79 -16.71 15.41 0.49
C PRO A 79 -17.87 15.26 1.47
N ALA A 80 -18.65 14.21 1.32
CA ALA A 80 -19.64 13.83 2.30
C ALA A 80 -18.95 13.50 3.64
N ALA A 81 -19.55 13.95 4.74
CA ALA A 81 -19.12 13.65 6.12
C ALA A 81 -17.66 14.06 6.47
N GLY A 82 -16.99 14.92 5.67
CA GLY A 82 -15.62 15.35 5.92
C GLY A 82 -14.59 14.21 5.89
N ALA A 83 -14.91 13.08 5.26
CA ALA A 83 -14.01 11.94 5.17
C ALA A 83 -12.73 12.28 4.41
N GLY A 84 -11.62 11.68 4.81
CA GLY A 84 -10.33 11.76 4.13
C GLY A 84 -9.57 10.44 4.18
N LEU A 85 -8.64 10.27 3.28
CA LEU A 85 -7.77 9.10 3.22
C LEU A 85 -6.31 9.53 3.07
N ILE A 86 -5.44 8.90 3.83
CA ILE A 86 -4.00 9.03 3.62
C ILE A 86 -3.54 7.75 2.92
N TYR A 87 -2.67 7.90 1.91
CA TYR A 87 -2.17 6.78 1.12
C TYR A 87 -0.66 6.69 1.18
N ILE A 88 -0.14 5.48 1.41
CA ILE A 88 1.30 5.16 1.38
C ILE A 88 1.54 4.18 0.22
N HIS A 89 2.41 4.56 -0.72
CA HIS A 89 2.68 3.76 -1.90
C HIS A 89 3.53 2.51 -1.59
N GLY A 90 3.40 1.48 -2.43
CA GLY A 90 4.22 0.27 -2.41
C GLY A 90 5.58 0.45 -3.08
N GLY A 91 6.27 -0.67 -3.30
CA GLY A 91 7.58 -0.71 -3.95
C GLY A 91 8.70 -1.27 -3.08
N GLY A 92 8.39 -2.16 -2.13
CA GLY A 92 9.37 -2.87 -1.30
C GLY A 92 10.22 -1.98 -0.38
N MET A 93 9.78 -0.76 -0.04
CA MET A 93 10.53 0.30 0.64
C MET A 93 11.78 0.77 -0.14
N ILE A 94 11.99 0.29 -1.35
CA ILE A 94 13.17 0.57 -2.20
C ILE A 94 12.85 1.30 -3.49
N MET A 95 11.58 1.26 -3.90
CA MET A 95 11.07 1.85 -5.15
C MET A 95 9.76 2.60 -4.90
N GLY A 96 9.23 3.22 -5.95
CA GLY A 96 8.00 3.97 -5.89
C GLY A 96 8.21 5.44 -5.53
N ASP A 97 7.23 6.24 -5.88
CA ASP A 97 7.14 7.67 -5.64
C ASP A 97 5.68 8.13 -5.84
N LEU A 98 5.42 9.42 -5.73
CA LEU A 98 4.08 10.00 -5.94
C LEU A 98 3.57 9.79 -7.37
N ASP A 99 4.45 9.69 -8.37
CA ASP A 99 4.06 9.52 -9.77
C ASP A 99 3.73 8.05 -10.09
N SER A 100 4.36 7.13 -9.42
CA SER A 100 4.18 5.68 -9.64
C SER A 100 2.76 5.17 -9.32
N GLN A 101 2.01 5.89 -8.48
CA GLN A 101 0.64 5.56 -8.08
C GLN A 101 -0.38 6.66 -8.42
N ASP A 102 0.04 7.72 -9.12
CA ASP A 102 -0.78 8.90 -9.39
C ASP A 102 -2.15 8.56 -9.99
N GLU A 103 -2.17 7.71 -11.03
CA GLU A 103 -3.40 7.30 -11.70
C GLU A 103 -4.39 6.59 -10.75
N ASN A 104 -3.90 5.59 -10.03
CA ASN A 104 -4.74 4.81 -9.11
C ASN A 104 -5.32 5.68 -7.98
N VAL A 105 -4.54 6.65 -7.49
CA VAL A 105 -5.00 7.56 -6.44
C VAL A 105 -6.02 8.56 -6.99
N ARG A 106 -5.88 9.03 -8.25
CA ARG A 106 -6.89 9.85 -8.94
C ARG A 106 -8.20 9.10 -9.11
N GLU A 107 -8.13 7.85 -9.57
CA GLU A 107 -9.29 6.98 -9.70
C GLU A 107 -9.99 6.79 -8.35
N ALA A 108 -9.24 6.48 -7.30
CA ALA A 108 -9.77 6.29 -5.96
C ALA A 108 -10.41 7.57 -5.40
N ALA A 109 -9.75 8.72 -5.52
CA ALA A 109 -10.29 10.00 -5.05
C ALA A 109 -11.59 10.37 -5.78
N THR A 110 -11.65 10.11 -7.10
CA THR A 110 -12.84 10.34 -7.92
C THR A 110 -13.96 9.36 -7.54
N ALA A 111 -13.66 8.06 -7.46
CA ALA A 111 -14.65 7.02 -7.15
C ALA A 111 -15.23 7.17 -5.75
N LEU A 112 -14.44 7.57 -4.77
CA LEU A 112 -14.85 7.75 -3.37
C LEU A 112 -15.46 9.13 -3.11
N GLY A 113 -15.13 10.13 -3.92
CA GLY A 113 -15.54 11.52 -3.71
C GLY A 113 -14.93 12.17 -2.46
N ILE A 114 -13.75 11.73 -2.03
CA ILE A 114 -13.05 12.24 -0.84
C ILE A 114 -11.62 12.69 -1.16
N PRO A 115 -11.05 13.65 -0.42
CA PRO A 115 -9.64 13.97 -0.57
C PRO A 115 -8.74 12.81 -0.13
N ILE A 116 -7.69 12.57 -0.91
CA ILE A 116 -6.64 11.59 -0.62
C ILE A 116 -5.30 12.29 -0.59
N ALA A 117 -4.55 12.14 0.51
CA ALA A 117 -3.19 12.64 0.66
C ALA A 117 -2.18 11.49 0.50
N SER A 118 -1.45 11.45 -0.62
CA SER A 118 -0.41 10.45 -0.88
C SER A 118 0.94 10.95 -0.36
N ILE A 119 1.57 10.17 0.51
CA ILE A 119 2.86 10.49 1.14
C ILE A 119 3.99 9.93 0.31
N ASP A 120 5.04 10.73 0.04
CA ASP A 120 6.35 10.25 -0.39
C ASP A 120 7.25 10.07 0.84
N TYR A 121 8.00 8.99 0.87
CA TYR A 121 8.91 8.66 1.96
C TYR A 121 10.31 8.34 1.41
N ARG A 122 11.36 8.52 2.21
CA ARG A 122 12.73 8.17 1.85
C ARG A 122 12.88 6.65 1.74
N LYS A 123 13.62 6.22 0.73
CA LYS A 123 13.73 4.82 0.32
C LYS A 123 15.12 4.26 0.60
N ALA A 124 15.18 2.97 0.92
CA ALA A 124 16.40 2.21 0.97
C ALA A 124 16.92 1.93 -0.47
N PRO A 125 18.21 1.64 -0.66
CA PRO A 125 19.25 1.52 0.39
C PRO A 125 19.82 2.85 0.90
N GLU A 126 19.51 3.99 0.25
CA GLU A 126 20.08 5.30 0.62
C GLU A 126 19.64 5.74 2.03
N HIS A 127 18.40 5.37 2.38
CA HIS A 127 17.79 5.68 3.67
C HIS A 127 17.14 4.43 4.25
N PRO A 128 17.93 3.56 4.91
CA PRO A 128 17.40 2.34 5.51
C PRO A 128 16.50 2.65 6.72
N TYR A 129 15.92 1.61 7.29
CA TYR A 129 15.16 1.68 8.53
C TYR A 129 15.94 2.47 9.62
N PRO A 130 15.27 3.40 10.34
CA PRO A 130 13.83 3.63 10.40
C PRO A 130 13.31 4.78 9.51
N ALA A 131 14.01 5.19 8.46
CA ALA A 131 13.67 6.38 7.68
C ALA A 131 12.22 6.35 7.14
N ALA A 132 11.79 5.27 6.48
CA ALA A 132 10.48 5.19 5.84
C ALA A 132 9.31 5.27 6.85
N PRO A 133 9.24 4.48 7.93
CA PRO A 133 8.14 4.59 8.89
C PRO A 133 8.11 5.94 9.63
N GLU A 134 9.28 6.53 9.95
CA GLU A 134 9.33 7.84 10.59
C GLU A 134 8.86 8.96 9.66
N ASP A 135 9.18 8.90 8.36
CA ASP A 135 8.69 9.84 7.36
C ASP A 135 7.17 9.73 7.17
N CYS A 136 6.66 8.49 7.08
CA CYS A 136 5.23 8.25 6.98
C CYS A 136 4.47 8.70 8.24
N TYR A 137 5.02 8.45 9.44
CA TYR A 137 4.46 8.94 10.68
C TYR A 137 4.39 10.47 10.71
N ALA A 138 5.48 11.16 10.34
CA ALA A 138 5.51 12.62 10.24
C ALA A 138 4.47 13.14 9.24
N GLY A 139 4.33 12.50 8.08
CA GLY A 139 3.34 12.85 7.06
C GLY A 139 1.90 12.69 7.56
N VAL A 140 1.60 11.59 8.26
CA VAL A 140 0.28 11.38 8.87
C VAL A 140 -0.01 12.46 9.91
N CYS A 141 0.91 12.76 10.81
CA CYS A 141 0.75 13.82 11.80
C CYS A 141 0.49 15.16 11.12
N TRP A 142 1.28 15.50 10.09
CA TRP A 142 1.11 16.74 9.33
C TRP A 142 -0.28 16.85 8.67
N VAL A 143 -0.79 15.75 8.09
CA VAL A 143 -2.15 15.72 7.52
C VAL A 143 -3.20 16.00 8.58
N PHE A 144 -3.08 15.43 9.77
CA PHE A 144 -4.01 15.69 10.88
C PHE A 144 -3.95 17.13 11.37
N GLU A 145 -2.76 17.73 11.46
CA GLU A 145 -2.57 19.14 11.85
C GLU A 145 -3.20 20.11 10.83
N HIS A 146 -3.21 19.74 9.54
CA HIS A 146 -3.71 20.56 8.44
C HIS A 146 -5.06 20.07 7.86
N ALA A 147 -5.72 19.13 8.54
CA ALA A 147 -6.90 18.43 8.01
C ALA A 147 -7.97 19.37 7.47
N SER A 148 -8.28 20.45 8.20
CA SER A 148 -9.27 21.45 7.77
C SER A 148 -8.92 22.09 6.43
N ASP A 149 -7.66 22.47 6.22
CA ASP A 149 -7.18 23.11 4.99
C ASP A 149 -7.18 22.13 3.81
N LEU A 150 -6.96 20.83 4.12
CA LEU A 150 -7.01 19.73 3.15
C LEU A 150 -8.44 19.28 2.84
N GLY A 151 -9.46 19.83 3.54
CA GLY A 151 -10.86 19.47 3.38
C GLY A 151 -11.26 18.17 4.08
N MET A 152 -10.57 17.80 5.15
CA MET A 152 -10.79 16.61 5.96
C MET A 152 -11.25 16.95 7.39
N ASP A 153 -12.01 16.05 8.01
CA ASP A 153 -12.31 16.07 9.45
C ASP A 153 -11.40 15.05 10.16
N THR A 154 -10.63 15.51 11.15
CA THR A 154 -9.71 14.65 11.92
C THR A 154 -10.38 13.43 12.55
N ARG A 155 -11.70 13.47 12.76
CA ARG A 155 -12.48 12.33 13.26
C ARG A 155 -12.81 11.28 12.19
N ASN A 156 -12.51 11.56 10.90
CA ASN A 156 -12.89 10.70 9.79
C ASN A 156 -11.77 10.56 8.74
N ILE A 157 -10.54 10.38 9.21
CA ILE A 157 -9.37 10.12 8.38
C ILE A 157 -8.97 8.65 8.51
N GLY A 158 -8.86 7.97 7.37
CA GLY A 158 -8.30 6.62 7.27
C GLY A 158 -6.87 6.63 6.75
N LEU A 159 -6.19 5.50 6.94
CA LEU A 159 -4.86 5.25 6.38
C LEU A 159 -4.91 3.99 5.52
N MET A 160 -4.43 4.09 4.29
CA MET A 160 -4.32 2.98 3.34
C MET A 160 -2.88 2.90 2.82
N GLY A 161 -2.43 1.71 2.57
CA GLY A 161 -1.17 1.48 1.87
C GLY A 161 -1.17 0.13 1.17
N ALA A 162 -0.38 -0.02 0.12
CA ALA A 162 -0.31 -1.26 -0.65
C ALA A 162 1.10 -1.86 -0.58
N SER A 163 1.20 -3.19 -0.42
CA SER A 163 2.48 -3.90 -0.37
C SER A 163 3.39 -3.35 0.74
N ALA A 164 4.57 -2.88 0.43
CA ALA A 164 5.43 -2.17 1.38
C ALA A 164 4.70 -1.00 2.07
N GLY A 165 3.88 -0.24 1.32
CA GLY A 165 3.04 0.81 1.89
C GLY A 165 1.99 0.27 2.86
N GLY A 166 1.49 -0.94 2.65
CA GLY A 166 0.59 -1.65 3.57
C GLY A 166 1.29 -2.01 4.87
N GLY A 167 2.54 -2.50 4.79
CA GLY A 167 3.41 -2.72 5.94
C GLY A 167 3.68 -1.42 6.70
N LEU A 168 4.04 -0.35 5.99
CA LEU A 168 4.24 0.97 6.58
C LEU A 168 2.96 1.54 7.20
N ALA A 169 1.79 1.29 6.61
CA ALA A 169 0.52 1.73 7.19
C ALA A 169 0.22 1.04 8.54
N LEU A 170 0.49 -0.27 8.65
CA LEU A 170 0.43 -0.99 9.92
C LEU A 170 1.46 -0.48 10.92
N ALA A 171 2.73 -0.28 10.49
CA ALA A 171 3.78 0.28 11.33
C ALA A 171 3.41 1.66 11.89
N VAL A 172 2.92 2.56 11.03
CA VAL A 172 2.47 3.90 11.44
C VAL A 172 1.28 3.82 12.38
N ALA A 173 0.32 2.92 12.16
CA ALA A 173 -0.81 2.73 13.09
C ALA A 173 -0.34 2.28 14.48
N LEU A 174 0.67 1.39 14.55
CA LEU A 174 1.32 1.02 15.82
C LEU A 174 2.04 2.23 16.45
N MET A 175 2.83 2.98 15.67
CA MET A 175 3.54 4.17 16.16
C MET A 175 2.58 5.23 16.69
N LEU A 176 1.44 5.48 16.01
CA LEU A 176 0.42 6.43 16.45
C LEU A 176 -0.17 6.02 17.80
N ARG A 177 -0.49 4.74 17.97
CA ARG A 177 -0.98 4.19 19.26
C ARG A 177 0.06 4.35 20.36
N ASP A 178 1.30 3.94 20.09
CA ASP A 178 2.34 3.83 21.11
C ASP A 178 2.95 5.19 21.50
N ARG A 179 2.75 6.20 20.68
CA ARG A 179 3.25 7.58 20.88
C ARG A 179 2.13 8.57 21.22
N ASP A 180 0.92 8.09 21.53
CA ASP A 180 -0.25 8.94 21.81
C ASP A 180 -0.53 9.95 20.66
N GLY A 181 -0.31 9.52 19.41
CA GLY A 181 -0.54 10.31 18.21
C GLY A 181 -2.03 10.42 17.83
N PRO A 182 -2.34 11.08 16.69
CA PRO A 182 -3.72 11.21 16.22
C PRO A 182 -4.38 9.85 15.93
N ALA A 183 -5.67 9.75 16.25
CA ALA A 183 -6.44 8.52 16.11
C ALA A 183 -6.97 8.36 14.68
N LEU A 184 -6.55 7.29 14.00
CA LEU A 184 -7.11 6.89 12.72
C LEU A 184 -8.54 6.36 12.88
N LYS A 185 -9.42 6.70 11.94
CA LYS A 185 -10.77 6.18 11.89
C LYS A 185 -10.83 4.73 11.42
N TYR A 186 -9.98 4.37 10.45
CA TYR A 186 -9.87 3.04 9.85
C TYR A 186 -8.51 2.84 9.19
N LEU A 187 -8.15 1.57 8.93
CA LEU A 187 -6.87 1.17 8.35
C LEU A 187 -7.11 0.16 7.22
N LEU A 188 -6.45 0.36 6.08
CA LEU A 188 -6.46 -0.56 4.93
C LEU A 188 -5.04 -0.94 4.49
N PRO A 189 -4.37 -1.88 5.16
CA PRO A 189 -3.15 -2.49 4.63
C PRO A 189 -3.52 -3.52 3.55
N ILE A 190 -3.21 -3.20 2.30
CA ILE A 190 -3.53 -4.00 1.12
C ILE A 190 -2.33 -4.89 0.81
N TYR A 191 -2.54 -6.22 0.79
CA TYR A 191 -1.47 -7.24 0.66
C TYR A 191 -0.15 -6.81 1.31
N PRO A 192 -0.17 -6.48 2.61
CA PRO A 192 0.94 -5.79 3.25
C PRO A 192 2.20 -6.66 3.37
N MET A 193 3.36 -6.09 3.05
CA MET A 193 4.69 -6.67 3.29
C MET A 193 5.06 -6.40 4.76
N ILE A 194 4.95 -7.41 5.64
CA ILE A 194 5.02 -7.23 7.11
C ILE A 194 5.99 -8.15 7.83
N ASP A 195 6.55 -9.17 7.16
CA ASP A 195 7.40 -10.16 7.80
C ASP A 195 8.75 -10.33 7.07
N ASP A 196 9.83 -9.93 7.72
CA ASP A 196 11.19 -9.99 7.19
C ASP A 196 11.81 -11.41 7.21
N ARG A 197 11.17 -12.38 7.86
CA ARG A 197 11.73 -13.73 8.09
C ARG A 197 11.59 -14.66 6.89
N HIS A 198 10.57 -14.46 6.03
CA HIS A 198 10.29 -15.31 4.87
C HIS A 198 10.15 -16.81 5.20
N GLU A 199 9.49 -17.13 6.34
CA GLU A 199 9.37 -18.50 6.84
C GLU A 199 8.02 -19.14 6.52
N THR A 200 7.08 -18.40 5.90
CA THR A 200 5.74 -18.87 5.56
C THR A 200 5.76 -19.82 4.37
N THR A 201 4.74 -20.67 4.24
CA THR A 201 4.59 -21.56 3.08
C THR A 201 4.49 -20.73 1.78
N SER A 202 3.67 -19.68 1.74
CA SER A 202 3.53 -18.82 0.56
C SER A 202 4.85 -18.16 0.16
N SER A 203 5.69 -17.76 1.13
CA SER A 203 7.01 -17.20 0.84
C SER A 203 7.98 -18.18 0.20
N HIS A 204 7.77 -19.50 0.35
CA HIS A 204 8.54 -20.56 -0.30
C HIS A 204 7.92 -21.04 -1.62
N GLU A 205 6.62 -20.87 -1.81
CA GLU A 205 5.90 -21.27 -3.02
C GLU A 205 6.04 -20.25 -4.15
N VAL A 206 5.99 -18.94 -3.82
CA VAL A 206 5.98 -17.84 -4.80
C VAL A 206 7.42 -17.41 -5.11
N VAL A 207 8.06 -18.15 -6.01
CA VAL A 207 9.47 -17.96 -6.40
C VAL A 207 9.66 -17.51 -7.85
N ASP A 208 8.67 -17.74 -8.71
CA ASP A 208 8.77 -17.50 -10.16
C ASP A 208 7.42 -17.09 -10.80
N ILE A 209 6.52 -16.54 -10.00
CA ILE A 209 5.18 -16.13 -10.45
C ILE A 209 4.85 -14.70 -10.02
N GLY A 210 4.10 -14.01 -10.86
CA GLY A 210 3.67 -12.63 -10.58
C GLY A 210 4.75 -11.58 -10.84
N ILE A 211 4.70 -10.50 -10.09
CA ILE A 211 5.58 -9.34 -10.24
C ILE A 211 6.53 -9.15 -9.06
N TRP A 212 6.31 -9.88 -7.98
CA TRP A 212 7.10 -9.82 -6.74
C TRP A 212 7.27 -11.24 -6.22
N ASP A 213 8.49 -11.65 -6.05
CA ASP A 213 8.88 -13.00 -5.66
C ASP A 213 9.73 -13.02 -4.37
N ARG A 214 10.05 -14.23 -3.91
CA ARG A 214 10.88 -14.43 -2.73
C ARG A 214 12.24 -13.75 -2.83
N ALA A 215 12.93 -13.84 -3.97
CA ALA A 215 14.27 -13.29 -4.15
C ALA A 215 14.25 -11.76 -4.04
N GLY A 216 13.31 -11.12 -4.72
CA GLY A 216 13.11 -9.68 -4.63
C GLY A 216 12.70 -9.21 -3.24
N SER A 217 11.89 -10.00 -2.54
CA SER A 217 11.49 -9.68 -1.16
C SER A 217 12.68 -9.75 -0.19
N ILE A 218 13.51 -10.79 -0.26
CA ILE A 218 14.73 -10.93 0.56
C ILE A 218 15.69 -9.77 0.30
N GLU A 219 15.91 -9.40 -0.97
CA GLU A 219 16.77 -8.28 -1.32
C GLU A 219 16.23 -6.96 -0.76
N ALA A 220 14.94 -6.69 -0.94
CA ALA A 220 14.30 -5.46 -0.47
C ALA A 220 14.36 -5.34 1.07
N TRP A 221 14.06 -6.40 1.81
CA TRP A 221 14.21 -6.43 3.25
C TRP A 221 15.67 -6.22 3.69
N GLY A 222 16.63 -6.83 2.98
CA GLY A 222 18.06 -6.63 3.26
C GLY A 222 18.49 -5.18 3.12
N TRP A 223 18.06 -4.49 2.06
CA TRP A 223 18.33 -3.08 1.86
C TRP A 223 17.56 -2.19 2.83
N TYR A 224 16.27 -2.51 3.08
CA TYR A 224 15.45 -1.75 3.99
C TYR A 224 15.97 -1.78 5.42
N LEU A 225 16.33 -2.94 5.93
CA LEU A 225 16.89 -3.06 7.28
C LEU A 225 18.31 -2.49 7.39
N GLY A 226 19.12 -2.55 6.31
CA GLY A 226 20.48 -2.00 6.31
C GLY A 226 21.39 -2.60 7.39
N GLY A 227 21.09 -3.82 7.83
CA GLY A 227 21.81 -4.52 8.91
C GLY A 227 21.24 -4.28 10.30
N ALA A 228 20.16 -3.50 10.46
CA ALA A 228 19.45 -3.39 11.72
C ALA A 228 18.60 -4.66 11.99
N GLU A 229 18.40 -4.96 13.27
CA GLU A 229 17.38 -5.95 13.67
C GLU A 229 15.99 -5.38 13.47
N ALA A 230 15.07 -6.20 12.91
CA ALA A 230 13.69 -5.79 12.71
C ALA A 230 12.93 -5.81 14.03
N ASP A 231 12.28 -4.70 14.35
CA ASP A 231 11.29 -4.58 15.41
C ASP A 231 9.85 -4.52 14.84
N ALA A 232 8.88 -4.20 15.68
CA ALA A 232 7.47 -4.10 15.30
C ALA A 232 7.17 -2.96 14.30
N TYR A 233 8.01 -1.92 14.25
CA TYR A 233 7.82 -0.80 13.31
C TYR A 233 8.54 -1.05 11.99
N ALA A 234 9.58 -1.88 11.98
CA ALA A 234 10.18 -2.37 10.74
C ALA A 234 9.31 -3.44 10.08
N ALA A 235 8.88 -4.42 10.88
CA ALA A 235 8.14 -5.61 10.46
C ALA A 235 6.93 -5.84 11.39
N PRO A 236 5.74 -5.34 11.04
CA PRO A 236 4.55 -5.41 11.90
C PRO A 236 4.13 -6.82 12.33
N ALA A 237 4.53 -7.87 11.61
CA ALA A 237 4.34 -9.25 12.05
C ALA A 237 5.05 -9.58 13.37
N ARG A 238 6.05 -8.79 13.77
CA ARG A 238 6.78 -8.93 15.04
C ARG A 238 6.11 -8.22 16.23
N ALA A 239 5.09 -7.39 15.99
CA ALA A 239 4.38 -6.71 17.07
C ALA A 239 3.76 -7.74 18.04
N GLU A 240 4.04 -7.65 19.31
CA GLU A 240 3.48 -8.57 20.32
C GLU A 240 2.01 -8.24 20.64
N ASP A 241 1.69 -6.96 20.71
CA ASP A 241 0.34 -6.45 20.98
C ASP A 241 -0.21 -5.66 19.77
N LEU A 242 -1.38 -6.06 19.30
CA LEU A 242 -2.15 -5.40 18.24
C LEU A 242 -3.42 -4.73 18.76
N SER A 243 -3.65 -4.72 20.08
CA SER A 243 -4.82 -4.06 20.66
C SER A 243 -4.81 -2.55 20.41
N GLY A 244 -5.99 -1.95 20.39
CA GLY A 244 -6.14 -0.50 20.21
C GLY A 244 -5.93 0.01 18.78
N LEU A 245 -5.63 -0.86 17.82
CA LEU A 245 -5.61 -0.48 16.41
C LEU A 245 -7.05 -0.21 15.88
N PRO A 246 -7.21 0.67 14.89
CA PRO A 246 -8.53 1.00 14.34
C PRO A 246 -9.16 -0.18 13.59
N PRO A 247 -10.48 -0.12 13.28
CA PRO A 247 -11.11 -1.07 12.38
C PRO A 247 -10.30 -1.23 11.08
N THR A 248 -9.98 -2.47 10.72
CA THR A 248 -8.99 -2.80 9.69
C THR A 248 -9.63 -3.65 8.57
N TYR A 249 -9.30 -3.33 7.33
CA TYR A 249 -9.58 -4.14 6.15
C TYR A 249 -8.25 -4.62 5.58
N ILE A 250 -8.13 -5.91 5.31
CA ILE A 250 -6.96 -6.53 4.67
C ILE A 250 -7.44 -7.36 3.49
N ASP A 251 -6.73 -7.31 2.37
CA ASP A 251 -6.92 -8.29 1.30
C ASP A 251 -5.59 -8.75 0.72
N VAL A 252 -5.58 -9.96 0.15
CA VAL A 252 -4.40 -10.55 -0.47
C VAL A 252 -4.79 -11.58 -1.52
N GLY A 253 -3.94 -11.80 -2.51
CA GLY A 253 -4.10 -12.88 -3.48
C GLY A 253 -3.74 -14.26 -2.91
N ASP A 254 -4.39 -15.33 -3.39
CA ASP A 254 -4.01 -16.69 -2.98
C ASP A 254 -2.69 -17.17 -3.63
N LEU A 255 -2.20 -16.41 -4.63
CA LEU A 255 -0.93 -16.63 -5.31
C LEU A 255 0.09 -15.52 -4.96
N ASP A 256 -0.13 -14.82 -3.85
CA ASP A 256 0.75 -13.77 -3.35
C ASP A 256 1.77 -14.35 -2.37
N LEU A 257 3.00 -13.82 -2.43
CA LEU A 257 4.09 -14.12 -1.49
C LEU A 257 3.67 -13.85 -0.04
N PHE A 258 2.90 -12.79 0.19
CA PHE A 258 2.49 -12.29 1.51
C PHE A 258 1.21 -12.97 2.06
N ARG A 259 0.60 -13.88 1.30
CA ARG A 259 -0.67 -14.55 1.68
C ARG A 259 -0.69 -15.04 3.12
N ASP A 260 0.29 -15.82 3.52
CA ASP A 260 0.23 -16.51 4.81
C ASP A 260 0.55 -15.58 5.98
N GLU A 261 1.42 -14.58 5.80
CA GLU A 261 1.66 -13.54 6.80
C GLU A 261 0.44 -12.65 7.00
N ASP A 262 -0.31 -12.35 5.92
CA ASP A 262 -1.54 -11.55 5.97
C ASP A 262 -2.69 -12.30 6.64
N ILE A 263 -2.79 -13.61 6.42
CA ILE A 263 -3.72 -14.47 7.16
C ILE A 263 -3.36 -14.48 8.65
N ALA A 264 -2.09 -14.64 8.97
CA ALA A 264 -1.62 -14.70 10.34
C ALA A 264 -1.86 -13.37 11.10
N ILE A 265 -1.54 -12.22 10.50
CA ILE A 265 -1.78 -10.92 11.14
C ILE A 265 -3.28 -10.66 11.32
N THR A 266 -4.12 -11.06 10.36
CA THR A 266 -5.59 -10.97 10.46
C THR A 266 -6.13 -11.75 11.65
N GLN A 267 -5.67 -12.97 11.87
CA GLN A 267 -6.06 -13.78 13.01
C GLN A 267 -5.66 -13.11 14.34
N ARG A 268 -4.45 -12.53 14.40
CA ARG A 268 -3.94 -11.85 15.59
C ARG A 268 -4.68 -10.53 15.87
N LEU A 269 -5.05 -9.75 14.84
CA LEU A 269 -5.90 -8.57 14.97
C LEU A 269 -7.27 -8.95 15.57
N SER A 270 -7.90 -10.00 15.03
CA SER A 270 -9.17 -10.51 15.56
C SER A 270 -9.06 -10.97 17.03
N ALA A 271 -8.00 -11.69 17.38
CA ALA A 271 -7.72 -12.11 18.75
C ALA A 271 -7.51 -10.90 19.71
N ALA A 272 -6.91 -9.82 19.22
CA ALA A 272 -6.73 -8.55 19.92
C ALA A 272 -8.02 -7.69 19.96
N ARG A 273 -9.16 -8.21 19.50
CA ARG A 273 -10.47 -7.53 19.42
C ARG A 273 -10.51 -6.31 18.52
N VAL A 274 -9.61 -6.21 17.55
CA VAL A 274 -9.68 -5.24 16.48
C VAL A 274 -10.74 -5.72 15.48
N PRO A 275 -11.75 -4.89 15.12
CA PRO A 275 -12.67 -5.24 14.06
C PRO A 275 -11.89 -5.40 12.74
N VAL A 276 -11.92 -6.60 12.15
CA VAL A 276 -11.17 -6.88 10.92
C VAL A 276 -12.07 -7.51 9.87
N GLU A 277 -11.96 -7.01 8.63
CA GLU A 277 -12.50 -7.62 7.42
C GLU A 277 -11.35 -8.12 6.57
N PHE A 278 -11.42 -9.37 6.10
CA PHE A 278 -10.35 -10.00 5.34
C PHE A 278 -10.88 -10.65 4.06
N HIS A 279 -10.18 -10.45 2.94
CA HIS A 279 -10.47 -11.10 1.66
C HIS A 279 -9.25 -11.82 1.12
N LEU A 280 -9.43 -13.09 0.77
CA LEU A 280 -8.47 -13.91 0.04
C LEU A 280 -8.95 -14.07 -1.40
N TRP A 281 -8.22 -13.51 -2.37
CA TRP A 281 -8.61 -13.45 -3.77
C TRP A 281 -8.03 -14.63 -4.54
N THR A 282 -8.88 -15.61 -4.87
CA THR A 282 -8.46 -16.78 -5.68
C THR A 282 -8.08 -16.34 -7.08
N GLY A 283 -6.88 -16.77 -7.51
CA GLY A 283 -6.32 -16.48 -8.83
C GLY A 283 -5.55 -15.15 -8.92
N ALA A 284 -5.49 -14.38 -7.85
CA ALA A 284 -4.75 -13.12 -7.80
C ALA A 284 -3.29 -13.37 -7.37
N TYR A 285 -2.33 -12.88 -8.15
CA TYR A 285 -0.93 -12.72 -7.75
C TYR A 285 -0.71 -11.31 -7.16
N HIS A 286 0.46 -11.07 -6.58
CA HIS A 286 0.77 -9.78 -5.94
C HIS A 286 0.49 -8.59 -6.86
N ALA A 287 -0.38 -7.67 -6.40
CA ALA A 287 -0.80 -6.47 -7.12
C ALA A 287 -1.39 -6.72 -8.53
N SER A 288 -1.98 -7.90 -8.78
CA SER A 288 -2.54 -8.28 -10.09
C SER A 288 -3.53 -7.25 -10.63
N GLU A 289 -4.27 -6.57 -9.77
CA GLU A 289 -5.26 -5.55 -10.15
C GLU A 289 -4.64 -4.28 -10.75
N LEU A 290 -3.35 -4.03 -10.51
CA LEU A 290 -2.61 -2.92 -11.11
C LEU A 290 -2.06 -3.27 -12.51
N PHE A 291 -1.80 -4.54 -12.77
CA PHE A 291 -1.21 -5.03 -14.02
C PHE A 291 -2.24 -5.60 -15.00
N ALA A 292 -3.38 -6.05 -14.49
CA ALA A 292 -4.53 -6.51 -15.27
C ALA A 292 -5.80 -5.72 -14.91
N PRO A 293 -5.83 -4.37 -15.05
CA PRO A 293 -6.92 -3.53 -14.53
C PRO A 293 -8.28 -3.85 -15.17
N ASN A 294 -8.29 -4.38 -16.40
CA ASN A 294 -9.52 -4.73 -17.12
C ASN A 294 -10.06 -6.14 -16.77
N ALA A 295 -9.32 -6.95 -16.03
CA ALA A 295 -9.78 -8.25 -15.58
C ALA A 295 -10.97 -8.09 -14.61
N ARG A 296 -11.99 -8.93 -14.74
CA ARG A 296 -13.16 -8.91 -13.84
C ARG A 296 -12.78 -9.12 -12.38
N LEU A 297 -11.75 -9.92 -12.11
CA LEU A 297 -11.21 -10.09 -10.77
C LEU A 297 -10.67 -8.76 -10.22
N SER A 298 -9.88 -8.04 -10.99
CA SER A 298 -9.32 -6.73 -10.62
C SER A 298 -10.39 -5.69 -10.32
N GLN A 299 -11.42 -5.61 -11.18
CA GLN A 299 -12.55 -4.71 -10.96
C GLN A 299 -13.31 -5.05 -9.67
N ARG A 300 -13.50 -6.35 -9.39
CA ARG A 300 -14.15 -6.81 -8.15
C ARG A 300 -13.30 -6.49 -6.91
N ILE A 301 -11.98 -6.63 -6.99
CA ILE A 301 -11.06 -6.25 -5.93
C ILE A 301 -11.22 -4.76 -5.59
N TRP A 302 -11.11 -3.86 -6.58
CA TRP A 302 -11.27 -2.43 -6.38
C TRP A 302 -12.65 -2.05 -5.84
N GLN A 303 -13.72 -2.62 -6.40
CA GLN A 303 -15.08 -2.37 -5.92
C GLN A 303 -15.26 -2.77 -4.45
N THR A 304 -14.66 -3.89 -4.04
CA THR A 304 -14.73 -4.34 -2.64
C THR A 304 -13.96 -3.41 -1.71
N ARG A 305 -12.77 -2.96 -2.11
CA ARG A 305 -11.98 -1.95 -1.36
C ARG A 305 -12.77 -0.64 -1.21
N TYR A 306 -13.36 -0.13 -2.29
CA TYR A 306 -14.17 1.09 -2.24
C TYR A 306 -15.41 0.92 -1.35
N THR A 307 -16.08 -0.22 -1.40
CA THR A 307 -17.21 -0.53 -0.51
C THR A 307 -16.77 -0.55 0.96
N ALA A 308 -15.64 -1.16 1.26
CA ALA A 308 -15.09 -1.16 2.61
C ALA A 308 -14.75 0.26 3.10
N ILE A 309 -14.09 1.08 2.27
CA ILE A 309 -13.79 2.47 2.61
C ILE A 309 -15.07 3.27 2.86
N ARG A 310 -16.07 3.17 1.97
CA ARG A 310 -17.36 3.86 2.13
C ARG A 310 -18.02 3.51 3.46
N ARG A 311 -18.11 2.22 3.77
CA ARG A 311 -18.68 1.73 5.03
C ARG A 311 -17.91 2.23 6.25
N LEU A 312 -16.58 2.17 6.23
CA LEU A 312 -15.72 2.56 7.36
C LEU A 312 -15.72 4.09 7.56
N ALA A 313 -15.77 4.86 6.48
CA ALA A 313 -15.83 6.31 6.50
C ALA A 313 -17.26 6.87 6.66
N GLY A 314 -18.29 6.01 6.67
CA GLY A 314 -19.69 6.44 6.75
C GLY A 314 -20.16 7.23 5.52
N LEU A 315 -19.63 6.90 4.34
CA LEU A 315 -20.05 7.48 3.07
C LEU A 315 -21.29 6.75 2.53
N PRO A 316 -22.14 7.42 1.74
CA PRO A 316 -23.30 6.76 1.12
C PRO A 316 -22.88 5.66 0.15
N ASP A 317 -23.68 4.61 0.07
CA ASP A 317 -23.59 3.61 -0.99
C ASP A 317 -24.06 4.23 -2.32
N HIS A 318 -23.32 3.98 -3.41
CA HIS A 318 -23.69 4.40 -4.76
C HIS A 318 -23.95 3.17 -5.63
#